data_b9ff4524511adafcfb28514cc30f7358
#
_entry.id   b9ff4524511adafcfb28514cc30f7358
#
_cell.length_a   1.000
_cell.length_b   1.000
_cell.length_c   1.000
_cell.angle_alpha   90.00
_cell.angle_beta   90.00
_cell.angle_gamma   90.00
#
_symmetry.space_group_name_H-M   'P 1'
#
loop_
_entity.id
_entity.type
_entity.pdbx_description
1 polymer ?
#
loop_
_entity_poly.entity_id
_entity_poly.type
_entity_poly.pdbx_seq_one_letter_code
_entity_poly.pdbx_strand_id
1 'polypeptide(L)'
;MMILLKNLLYWLCVSLFTVVHFCYIVVCLAFGVKAANRACTQWALALVWLLEHIIGLKYEVKGLENIPDEPVVICCKHQSGWETLILQKFFRPIVFVAKKELFQIPFFGWGLKLAGTIGIDRKDRLGASRQLLEVGGLRKKQGFSIAIFPEGTRIKPGLRG
;
A
#
# COMPACT_ATOMS: atom_id res chain seq x y z
N MET A 1 24.41 17.07 7.85
CA MET A 1 24.51 17.31 6.40
C MET A 1 24.24 16.05 5.58
N MET A 2 24.95 14.94 5.78
CA MET A 2 24.80 13.68 5.01
C MET A 2 23.40 13.07 5.06
N ILE A 3 22.72 13.05 6.22
CA ILE A 3 21.33 12.50 6.37
C ILE A 3 20.33 13.36 5.56
N LEU A 4 20.47 14.69 5.60
CA LEU A 4 19.59 15.58 4.84
C LEU A 4 19.74 15.36 3.33
N LEU A 5 20.98 15.23 2.84
CA LEU A 5 21.26 14.94 1.43
C LEU A 5 20.66 13.59 0.99
N LYS A 6 20.82 12.54 1.80
CA LYS A 6 20.22 11.23 1.53
C LYS A 6 18.69 11.30 1.46
N ASN A 7 18.06 12.02 2.39
CA ASN A 7 16.61 12.21 2.39
C ASN A 7 16.15 12.98 1.14
N LEU A 8 16.85 14.04 0.77
CA LEU A 8 16.52 14.81 -0.43
C LEU A 8 16.64 13.94 -1.70
N LEU A 9 17.72 13.18 -1.82
CA LEU A 9 17.92 12.25 -2.93
C LEU A 9 16.81 11.18 -2.97
N TYR A 10 16.48 10.59 -1.83
CA TYR A 10 15.40 9.60 -1.73
C TYR A 10 14.07 10.17 -2.24
N TRP A 11 13.66 11.35 -1.73
CA TRP A 11 12.38 11.94 -2.13
C TRP A 11 12.36 12.39 -3.60
N LEU A 12 13.48 12.84 -4.14
CA LEU A 12 13.63 13.14 -5.56
C LEU A 12 13.42 11.88 -6.40
N CYS A 13 14.12 10.78 -6.06
CA CYS A 13 13.96 9.48 -6.73
C CYS A 13 12.52 8.98 -6.65
N VAL A 14 11.90 9.02 -5.46
CA VAL A 14 10.51 8.60 -5.25
C VAL A 14 9.56 9.40 -6.12
N SER A 15 9.70 10.73 -6.16
CA SER A 15 8.82 11.60 -6.92
C SER A 15 8.89 11.32 -8.42
N LEU A 16 10.09 11.30 -8.99
CA LEU A 16 10.31 11.01 -10.41
C LEU A 16 9.83 9.60 -10.78
N PHE A 17 10.19 8.61 -9.96
CA PHE A 17 9.79 7.24 -10.20
C PHE A 17 8.27 7.06 -10.12
N THR A 18 7.58 7.74 -9.20
CA THR A 18 6.13 7.66 -9.07
C THR A 18 5.41 8.16 -10.33
N VAL A 19 5.87 9.29 -10.90
CA VAL A 19 5.28 9.84 -12.12
C VAL A 19 5.45 8.88 -13.30
N VAL A 20 6.67 8.39 -13.53
CA VAL A 20 6.96 7.46 -14.63
C VAL A 20 6.21 6.13 -14.43
N HIS A 21 6.24 5.61 -13.21
CA HIS A 21 5.62 4.31 -12.92
C HIS A 21 4.09 4.36 -12.97
N PHE A 22 3.49 5.52 -12.72
CA PHE A 22 2.04 5.71 -12.92
C PHE A 22 1.63 5.43 -14.37
N CYS A 23 2.39 5.89 -15.36
CA CYS A 23 2.13 5.58 -16.76
C CYS A 23 2.16 4.06 -17.01
N TYR A 24 3.10 3.36 -16.39
CA TYR A 24 3.17 1.89 -16.48
C TYR A 24 1.95 1.21 -15.85
N ILE A 25 1.46 1.70 -14.68
CA ILE A 25 0.23 1.19 -14.06
C ILE A 25 -0.97 1.38 -14.98
N VAL A 26 -1.09 2.53 -15.66
CA VAL A 26 -2.17 2.79 -16.63
C VAL A 26 -2.14 1.81 -17.78
N VAL A 27 -0.96 1.53 -18.37
CA VAL A 27 -0.80 0.52 -19.41
C VAL A 27 -1.19 -0.87 -18.89
N CYS A 28 -0.73 -1.25 -17.71
CA CYS A 28 -1.06 -2.53 -17.10
C CYS A 28 -2.56 -2.71 -16.84
N LEU A 29 -3.30 -1.60 -16.61
CA LEU A 29 -4.74 -1.66 -16.37
C LEU A 29 -5.51 -2.22 -17.58
N ALA A 30 -5.00 -2.06 -18.81
CA ALA A 30 -5.58 -2.67 -20.02
C ALA A 30 -5.65 -4.21 -19.93
N PHE A 31 -4.78 -4.81 -19.08
CA PHE A 31 -4.75 -6.25 -18.79
C PHE A 31 -5.50 -6.61 -17.50
N GLY A 32 -6.26 -5.67 -16.94
CA GLY A 32 -7.11 -5.83 -15.76
C GLY A 32 -6.48 -5.35 -14.45
N VAL A 33 -7.33 -5.25 -13.42
CA VAL A 33 -6.95 -4.69 -12.11
C VAL A 33 -5.81 -5.47 -11.42
N LYS A 34 -5.71 -6.78 -11.63
CA LYS A 34 -4.59 -7.58 -11.08
C LYS A 34 -3.25 -7.19 -11.70
N ALA A 35 -3.21 -6.88 -12.99
CA ALA A 35 -2.00 -6.43 -13.66
C ALA A 35 -1.58 -5.04 -13.15
N ALA A 36 -2.53 -4.11 -13.03
CA ALA A 36 -2.29 -2.80 -12.42
C ALA A 36 -1.81 -2.91 -10.97
N ASN A 37 -2.38 -3.83 -10.18
CA ASN A 37 -1.95 -4.10 -8.81
C ASN A 37 -0.52 -4.65 -8.74
N ARG A 38 -0.15 -5.58 -9.62
CA ARG A 38 1.23 -6.07 -9.71
C ARG A 38 2.22 -4.95 -10.04
N ALA A 39 1.87 -4.06 -10.96
CA ALA A 39 2.67 -2.87 -11.25
C ALA A 39 2.80 -1.98 -10.00
N CYS A 40 1.71 -1.70 -9.29
CA CYS A 40 1.75 -0.95 -8.03
C CYS A 40 2.64 -1.64 -6.97
N THR A 41 2.61 -2.97 -6.87
CA THR A 41 3.52 -3.74 -6.02
C THR A 41 4.98 -3.56 -6.42
N GLN A 42 5.31 -3.57 -7.71
CA GLN A 42 6.67 -3.31 -8.17
C GLN A 42 7.15 -1.90 -7.77
N TRP A 43 6.28 -0.90 -7.87
CA TRP A 43 6.55 0.44 -7.36
C TRP A 43 6.88 0.42 -5.86
N ALA A 44 6.05 -0.23 -5.04
CA ALA A 44 6.26 -0.31 -3.60
C ALA A 44 7.60 -1.00 -3.24
N LEU A 45 7.94 -2.09 -3.93
CA LEU A 45 9.19 -2.82 -3.70
C LEU A 45 10.42 -2.02 -4.14
N ALA A 46 10.31 -1.24 -5.23
CA ALA A 46 11.38 -0.33 -5.62
C ALA A 46 11.60 0.75 -4.55
N LEU A 47 10.55 1.26 -3.91
CA LEU A 47 10.68 2.21 -2.81
C LEU A 47 11.34 1.57 -1.57
N VAL A 48 11.01 0.31 -1.25
CA VAL A 48 11.69 -0.44 -0.18
C VAL A 48 13.18 -0.56 -0.51
N TRP A 49 13.52 -0.91 -1.75
CA TRP A 49 14.90 -1.00 -2.20
C TRP A 49 15.65 0.34 -2.08
N LEU A 50 15.01 1.45 -2.47
CA LEU A 50 15.59 2.79 -2.29
C LEU A 50 15.82 3.14 -0.82
N LEU A 51 14.89 2.77 0.08
CA LEU A 51 15.04 2.95 1.52
C LEU A 51 16.24 2.15 2.07
N GLU A 52 16.42 0.92 1.62
CA GLU A 52 17.55 0.08 2.02
C GLU A 52 18.90 0.66 1.56
N HIS A 53 19.00 1.11 0.29
CA HIS A 53 20.27 1.49 -0.32
C HIS A 53 20.64 2.98 -0.10
N ILE A 54 19.68 3.88 -0.09
CA ILE A 54 19.95 5.33 0.09
C ILE A 54 19.97 5.68 1.58
N ILE A 55 18.92 5.25 2.30
CA ILE A 55 18.74 5.60 3.71
C ILE A 55 19.51 4.64 4.62
N GLY A 56 19.65 3.36 4.21
CA GLY A 56 20.27 2.31 5.00
C GLY A 56 19.30 1.65 5.98
N LEU A 57 17.99 1.69 5.68
CA LEU A 57 16.97 1.02 6.49
C LEU A 57 17.18 -0.49 6.43
N LYS A 58 17.30 -1.13 7.59
CA LYS A 58 17.34 -2.59 7.71
C LYS A 58 16.08 -3.07 8.41
N TYR A 59 15.60 -4.24 8.05
CA TYR A 59 14.47 -4.89 8.70
C TYR A 59 14.66 -6.39 8.76
N GLU A 60 14.01 -7.01 9.72
CA GLU A 60 13.91 -8.46 9.88
C GLU A 60 12.45 -8.86 9.85
N VAL A 61 12.15 -10.00 9.25
CA VAL A 61 10.79 -10.56 9.20
C VAL A 61 10.81 -11.93 9.88
N LYS A 62 9.91 -12.10 10.86
CA LYS A 62 9.72 -13.36 11.58
C LYS A 62 8.34 -13.90 11.31
N GLY A 63 8.20 -15.22 11.28
CA GLY A 63 6.90 -15.88 11.11
C GLY A 63 6.42 -15.95 9.67
N LEU A 64 7.31 -15.93 8.67
CA LEU A 64 6.95 -16.07 7.25
C LEU A 64 6.22 -17.39 6.97
N GLU A 65 6.55 -18.43 7.72
CA GLU A 65 5.95 -19.75 7.68
C GLU A 65 4.47 -19.76 8.09
N ASN A 66 3.98 -18.70 8.74
CA ASN A 66 2.59 -18.56 9.15
C ASN A 66 1.72 -17.83 8.10
N ILE A 67 2.31 -17.40 6.98
CA ILE A 67 1.56 -16.75 5.91
C ILE A 67 0.83 -17.81 5.09
N PRO A 68 -0.51 -17.79 5.02
CA PRO A 68 -1.25 -18.73 4.23
C PRO A 68 -1.11 -18.46 2.73
N ASP A 69 -1.24 -19.52 1.93
CA ASP A 69 -1.19 -19.42 0.46
C ASP A 69 -2.45 -18.77 -0.14
N GLU A 70 -3.56 -18.80 0.61
CA GLU A 70 -4.85 -18.24 0.19
C GLU A 70 -4.98 -16.73 0.53
N PRO A 71 -5.83 -16.00 -0.20
CA PRO A 71 -6.13 -14.60 0.11
C PRO A 71 -6.75 -14.41 1.50
N VAL A 72 -6.18 -13.50 2.29
CA VAL A 72 -6.57 -13.25 3.68
C VAL A 72 -6.90 -11.78 3.94
N VAL A 73 -7.55 -11.52 5.08
CA VAL A 73 -7.69 -10.19 5.65
C VAL A 73 -6.58 -10.00 6.69
N ILE A 74 -5.74 -8.99 6.46
CA ILE A 74 -4.59 -8.67 7.30
C ILE A 74 -4.94 -7.47 8.16
N CYS A 75 -5.02 -7.66 9.48
CA CYS A 75 -5.14 -6.59 10.45
C CYS A 75 -3.75 -6.22 10.94
N CYS A 76 -3.23 -5.09 10.47
CA CYS A 76 -1.88 -4.65 10.78
C CYS A 76 -1.91 -3.38 11.64
N LYS A 77 -1.00 -3.28 12.61
CA LYS A 77 -0.78 -2.05 13.36
C LYS A 77 -0.19 -0.98 12.45
N HIS A 78 -0.72 0.26 12.53
CA HIS A 78 -0.25 1.36 11.69
C HIS A 78 0.69 2.29 12.46
N GLN A 79 1.97 2.28 12.13
CA GLN A 79 2.99 3.11 12.78
C GLN A 79 3.65 4.10 11.81
N SER A 80 3.79 3.70 10.53
CA SER A 80 4.45 4.50 9.50
C SER A 80 3.81 4.31 8.12
N GLY A 81 4.42 4.81 7.06
CA GLY A 81 4.06 4.44 5.69
C GLY A 81 4.75 3.17 5.21
N TRP A 82 5.76 2.69 5.94
CA TRP A 82 6.59 1.56 5.53
C TRP A 82 5.80 0.24 5.47
N GLU A 83 4.87 0.01 6.40
CA GLU A 83 4.04 -1.19 6.43
C GLU A 83 3.26 -1.36 5.11
N THR A 84 2.78 -0.25 4.53
CA THR A 84 2.03 -0.29 3.27
C THR A 84 2.89 -0.68 2.07
N LEU A 85 4.19 -0.46 2.15
CA LEU A 85 5.15 -0.88 1.13
C LEU A 85 5.54 -2.35 1.32
N ILE A 86 5.94 -2.72 2.55
CA ILE A 86 6.53 -4.04 2.81
C ILE A 86 5.50 -5.18 2.79
N LEU A 87 4.25 -4.95 3.22
CA LEU A 87 3.20 -5.97 3.16
C LEU A 87 2.97 -6.49 1.74
N GLN A 88 3.20 -5.65 0.74
CA GLN A 88 3.10 -6.03 -0.68
C GLN A 88 4.18 -7.04 -1.12
N LYS A 89 5.24 -7.24 -0.33
CA LYS A 89 6.25 -8.27 -0.58
C LYS A 89 5.74 -9.68 -0.26
N PHE A 90 4.91 -9.78 0.77
CA PHE A 90 4.50 -11.07 1.35
C PHE A 90 3.09 -11.50 0.94
N PHE A 91 2.18 -10.57 0.72
CA PHE A 91 0.79 -10.84 0.37
C PHE A 91 0.49 -10.33 -1.04
N ARG A 92 0.45 -11.23 -2.03
CA ARG A 92 0.24 -10.84 -3.45
C ARG A 92 -0.84 -11.70 -4.10
N PRO A 93 -1.83 -11.09 -4.78
CA PRO A 93 -2.10 -9.66 -4.85
C PRO A 93 -2.73 -9.12 -3.56
N ILE A 94 -2.45 -7.87 -3.22
CA ILE A 94 -2.96 -7.21 -2.01
C ILE A 94 -3.58 -5.86 -2.35
N VAL A 95 -4.69 -5.53 -1.68
CA VAL A 95 -5.28 -4.19 -1.68
C VAL A 95 -5.36 -3.65 -0.25
N PHE A 96 -5.33 -2.33 -0.13
CA PHE A 96 -5.40 -1.65 1.15
C PHE A 96 -6.75 -0.98 1.32
N VAL A 97 -7.20 -0.87 2.58
CA VAL A 97 -8.28 0.02 2.96
C VAL A 97 -7.68 1.37 3.32
N ALA A 98 -7.99 2.38 2.56
CA ALA A 98 -7.37 3.70 2.65
C ALA A 98 -8.42 4.82 2.73
N LYS A 99 -7.99 5.99 3.18
CA LYS A 99 -8.81 7.19 3.19
C LYS A 99 -9.09 7.65 1.75
N LYS A 100 -10.35 7.92 1.39
CA LYS A 100 -10.73 8.29 0.02
C LYS A 100 -9.99 9.53 -0.50
N GLU A 101 -9.64 10.47 0.40
CA GLU A 101 -8.93 11.69 0.06
C GLU A 101 -7.52 11.43 -0.50
N LEU A 102 -6.91 10.26 -0.19
CA LEU A 102 -5.62 9.88 -0.78
C LEU A 102 -5.69 9.76 -2.31
N PHE A 103 -6.86 9.44 -2.87
CA PHE A 103 -7.05 9.36 -4.31
C PHE A 103 -6.97 10.71 -5.03
N GLN A 104 -6.98 11.82 -4.30
CA GLN A 104 -6.81 13.17 -4.85
C GLN A 104 -5.33 13.53 -5.10
N ILE A 105 -4.40 12.77 -4.53
CA ILE A 105 -2.96 13.00 -4.74
C ILE A 105 -2.59 12.57 -6.16
N PRO A 106 -2.11 13.50 -7.01
CA PRO A 106 -1.75 13.18 -8.39
C PRO A 106 -0.75 12.03 -8.48
N PHE A 107 -0.89 11.21 -9.52
CA PHE A 107 -0.07 10.04 -9.82
C PHE A 107 -0.13 8.95 -8.73
N PHE A 108 0.24 9.26 -7.50
CA PHE A 108 0.24 8.33 -6.37
C PHE A 108 -1.18 7.84 -6.05
N GLY A 109 -2.10 8.75 -5.75
CA GLY A 109 -3.48 8.42 -5.40
C GLY A 109 -4.24 7.79 -6.57
N TRP A 110 -4.00 8.28 -7.78
CA TRP A 110 -4.58 7.71 -8.99
C TRP A 110 -4.08 6.28 -9.22
N GLY A 111 -2.79 6.03 -9.04
CA GLY A 111 -2.21 4.69 -9.12
C GLY A 111 -2.82 3.72 -8.09
N LEU A 112 -2.99 4.15 -6.83
CA LEU A 112 -3.66 3.37 -5.79
C LEU A 112 -5.09 2.99 -6.19
N LYS A 113 -5.85 3.95 -6.75
CA LYS A 113 -7.22 3.70 -7.22
C LYS A 113 -7.25 2.68 -8.33
N LEU A 114 -6.37 2.81 -9.34
CA LEU A 114 -6.25 1.87 -10.47
C LEU A 114 -5.81 0.48 -10.01
N ALA A 115 -4.96 0.39 -9.00
CA ALA A 115 -4.51 -0.87 -8.40
C ALA A 115 -5.57 -1.57 -7.53
N GLY A 116 -6.75 -0.98 -7.37
CA GLY A 116 -7.88 -1.60 -6.69
C GLY A 116 -8.00 -1.32 -5.19
N THR A 117 -7.23 -0.35 -4.65
CA THR A 117 -7.33 0.11 -3.26
C THR A 117 -8.76 0.50 -2.91
N ILE A 118 -9.22 0.14 -1.72
CA ILE A 118 -10.57 0.40 -1.21
C ILE A 118 -10.55 1.74 -0.49
N GLY A 119 -11.14 2.77 -1.11
CA GLY A 119 -11.22 4.10 -0.49
C GLY A 119 -12.46 4.22 0.37
N ILE A 120 -12.31 4.57 1.63
CA ILE A 120 -13.43 4.77 2.57
C ILE A 120 -13.54 6.22 3.03
N ASP A 121 -14.78 6.68 3.25
CA ASP A 121 -15.06 7.93 3.96
C ASP A 121 -15.14 7.62 5.47
N ARG A 122 -14.14 8.06 6.22
CA ARG A 122 -14.11 7.81 7.67
C ARG A 122 -15.11 8.66 8.46
N LYS A 123 -15.70 9.70 7.85
CA LYS A 123 -16.73 10.52 8.47
C LYS A 123 -18.09 9.81 8.46
N ASP A 124 -18.35 9.01 7.43
CA ASP A 124 -19.52 8.16 7.31
C ASP A 124 -19.17 6.72 7.72
N ARG A 125 -19.31 6.42 9.02
CA ARG A 125 -18.95 5.10 9.56
C ARG A 125 -19.79 3.96 8.99
N LEU A 126 -21.09 4.18 8.80
CA LEU A 126 -22.01 3.16 8.27
C LEU A 126 -21.75 2.92 6.79
N GLY A 127 -21.60 3.99 6.00
CA GLY A 127 -21.24 3.89 4.59
C GLY A 127 -19.87 3.25 4.37
N ALA A 128 -18.86 3.60 5.20
CA ALA A 128 -17.55 2.99 5.16
C ALA A 128 -17.59 1.47 5.42
N SER A 129 -18.39 1.03 6.42
CA SER A 129 -18.55 -0.39 6.73
C SER A 129 -19.24 -1.14 5.59
N ARG A 130 -20.31 -0.56 5.03
CA ARG A 130 -21.01 -1.14 3.88
C ARG A 130 -20.10 -1.26 2.67
N GLN A 131 -19.40 -0.19 2.33
CA GLN A 131 -18.45 -0.16 1.22
C GLN A 131 -17.32 -1.18 1.40
N LEU A 132 -16.81 -1.33 2.64
CA LEU A 132 -15.78 -2.32 2.94
C LEU A 132 -16.29 -3.75 2.71
N LEU A 133 -17.51 -4.05 3.14
CA LEU A 133 -18.11 -5.39 2.94
C LEU A 133 -18.36 -5.66 1.45
N GLU A 134 -18.92 -4.71 0.70
CA GLU A 134 -19.24 -4.88 -0.72
C GLU A 134 -17.97 -4.97 -1.57
N VAL A 135 -17.14 -3.92 -1.53
CA VAL A 135 -15.94 -3.84 -2.37
C VAL A 135 -14.87 -4.81 -1.90
N GLY A 136 -14.70 -4.98 -0.58
CA GLY A 136 -13.76 -5.94 -0.01
C GLY A 136 -14.17 -7.38 -0.36
N GLY A 137 -15.47 -7.72 -0.25
CA GLY A 137 -16.00 -9.02 -0.68
C GLY A 137 -15.71 -9.29 -2.17
N LEU A 138 -15.90 -8.29 -3.04
CA LEU A 138 -15.56 -8.39 -4.46
C LEU A 138 -14.05 -8.63 -4.65
N ARG A 139 -13.19 -7.86 -3.96
CA ARG A 139 -11.73 -8.02 -4.07
C ARG A 139 -11.28 -9.40 -3.59
N LYS A 140 -11.85 -9.91 -2.48
CA LYS A 140 -11.56 -11.27 -2.00
C LYS A 140 -11.96 -12.33 -3.04
N LYS A 141 -13.16 -12.24 -3.62
CA LYS A 141 -13.59 -13.13 -4.72
C LYS A 141 -12.67 -13.07 -5.94
N GLN A 142 -12.08 -11.92 -6.21
CA GLN A 142 -11.05 -11.72 -7.24
C GLN A 142 -9.67 -12.28 -6.83
N GLY A 143 -9.51 -12.84 -5.64
CA GLY A 143 -8.26 -13.42 -5.15
C GLY A 143 -7.26 -12.40 -4.60
N PHE A 144 -7.73 -11.25 -4.09
CA PHE A 144 -6.88 -10.28 -3.39
C PHE A 144 -6.89 -10.52 -1.88
N SER A 145 -5.74 -10.44 -1.25
CA SER A 145 -5.64 -10.17 0.18
C SER A 145 -6.01 -8.72 0.46
N ILE A 146 -6.54 -8.44 1.67
CA ILE A 146 -7.00 -7.11 2.05
C ILE A 146 -6.29 -6.68 3.32
N ALA A 147 -5.51 -5.60 3.28
CA ALA A 147 -4.87 -5.04 4.46
C ALA A 147 -5.71 -3.90 5.06
N ILE A 148 -5.95 -4.00 6.36
CA ILE A 148 -6.71 -3.05 7.16
C ILE A 148 -5.82 -2.58 8.32
N PHE A 149 -5.89 -1.29 8.62
CA PHE A 149 -5.28 -0.69 9.80
C PHE A 149 -6.41 -0.30 10.77
N PRO A 150 -6.75 -1.16 11.76
CA PRO A 150 -7.95 -0.98 12.58
C PRO A 150 -7.96 0.32 13.39
N GLU A 151 -6.77 0.82 13.76
CA GLU A 151 -6.65 2.10 14.48
C GLU A 151 -7.09 3.31 13.63
N GLY A 152 -7.16 3.17 12.32
CA GLY A 152 -7.54 4.24 11.40
C GLY A 152 -6.55 5.41 11.31
N THR A 153 -5.52 5.43 12.14
CA THR A 153 -4.45 6.44 12.16
C THR A 153 -3.14 5.80 12.61
N ARG A 154 -2.04 6.54 12.46
CA ARG A 154 -0.72 6.08 12.91
C ARG A 154 -0.60 6.24 14.41
N ILE A 155 -0.31 5.15 15.11
CA ILE A 155 -0.15 5.10 16.58
C ILE A 155 1.32 4.83 16.92
N LYS A 156 1.88 5.63 17.82
CA LYS A 156 3.27 5.45 18.29
C LYS A 156 3.47 4.07 18.92
N PRO A 157 4.66 3.47 18.79
CA PRO A 157 5.00 2.23 19.48
C PRO A 157 4.69 2.31 20.98
N GLY A 158 4.13 1.22 21.53
CA GLY A 158 3.77 1.14 22.97
C GLY A 158 2.41 1.75 23.34
N LEU A 159 1.78 2.53 22.45
CA LEU A 159 0.44 3.08 22.70
C LEU A 159 -0.64 2.17 22.09
N ARG A 160 -1.85 2.23 22.68
CA ARG A 160 -3.07 1.64 22.13
C ARG A 160 -3.88 2.73 21.42
N GLY A 161 -4.46 2.41 20.28
CA GLY A 161 -5.40 3.26 19.56
C GLY A 161 -6.85 2.95 19.93
#